data_2bcbe347bd9c8ed88ba29d02b63645b3
#
_entry.id   2bcbe347bd9c8ed88ba29d02b63645b3
#
_cell.length_a   1.000
_cell.length_b   1.000
_cell.length_c   1.000
_cell.angle_alpha   90.00
_cell.angle_beta   90.00
_cell.angle_gamma   90.00
#
_symmetry.space_group_name_H-M   'P 1'
#
loop_
_entity.id
_entity.type
_entity.pdbx_description
1 polymer ?
#
loop_
_entity_poly.entity_id
_entity_poly.type
_entity_poly.pdbx_seq_one_letter_code
_entity_poly.pdbx_strand_id
1 'polypeptide(L)'
;PYDCEKTRLIVKEMTELLALDLVEKHLVTDQIVLTIGYDVENLKNSSIRKLYNGEITEDRYGRKVPKHAHGTVNLDHKTSSTKLIMEAVMNLYDRIINDKLLTRRINITANKVIRETEIDKNNEYEQIDLFTNYEEINKRKKQEEKEKNLQYTMINIKKKYGKNAILK
;
A
#
# COMPACT_ATOMS: atom_id res chain seq x y z
N PRO A 1 17.76 11.01 2.55
CA PRO A 1 17.39 9.69 3.01
C PRO A 1 16.60 9.74 4.32
N TYR A 2 15.74 8.77 4.55
CA TYR A 2 14.89 8.67 5.72
C TYR A 2 15.20 7.37 6.48
N ASP A 3 15.09 7.44 7.81
CA ASP A 3 15.11 6.26 8.67
C ASP A 3 13.84 5.40 8.49
N CYS A 4 13.81 4.25 9.15
CA CYS A 4 12.71 3.30 9.07
C CYS A 4 11.37 3.91 9.54
N GLU A 5 11.36 4.70 10.63
CA GLU A 5 10.13 5.28 11.17
C GLU A 5 9.51 6.32 10.25
N LYS A 6 10.34 7.23 9.72
CA LYS A 6 9.89 8.22 8.73
C LYS A 6 9.46 7.55 7.44
N THR A 7 10.19 6.51 7.01
CA THR A 7 9.81 5.71 5.84
C THR A 7 8.44 5.07 6.06
N ARG A 8 8.18 4.51 7.25
CA ARG A 8 6.88 3.91 7.61
C ARG A 8 5.75 4.93 7.51
N LEU A 9 5.96 6.15 8.00
CA LEU A 9 4.97 7.22 7.92
C LEU A 9 4.67 7.59 6.46
N ILE A 10 5.70 7.74 5.64
CA ILE A 10 5.53 8.06 4.20
C ILE A 10 4.79 6.93 3.48
N VAL A 11 5.09 5.65 3.78
CA VAL A 11 4.37 4.51 3.20
C VAL A 11 2.88 4.57 3.57
N LYS A 12 2.53 4.91 4.82
CA LYS A 12 1.13 5.12 5.24
C LYS A 12 0.44 6.21 4.43
N GLU A 13 1.07 7.38 4.30
CA GLU A 13 0.52 8.50 3.53
C GLU A 13 0.33 8.14 2.06
N MET A 14 1.32 7.49 1.44
CA MET A 14 1.21 7.04 0.06
C MET A 14 0.12 5.99 -0.14
N THR A 15 -0.05 5.09 0.82
CA THR A 15 -1.11 4.07 0.80
C THR A 15 -2.50 4.70 0.90
N GLU A 16 -2.68 5.67 1.78
CA GLU A 16 -3.94 6.41 1.90
C GLU A 16 -4.27 7.15 0.60
N LEU A 17 -3.29 7.83 0.01
CA LEU A 17 -3.47 8.54 -1.25
C LEU A 17 -3.83 7.57 -2.39
N LEU A 18 -3.18 6.40 -2.46
CA LEU A 18 -3.49 5.37 -3.44
C LEU A 18 -4.94 4.86 -3.28
N ALA A 19 -5.37 4.56 -2.04
CA ALA A 19 -6.73 4.09 -1.78
C ALA A 19 -7.78 5.15 -2.14
N LEU A 20 -7.54 6.42 -1.80
CA LEU A 20 -8.43 7.52 -2.18
C LEU A 20 -8.48 7.73 -3.70
N ASP A 21 -7.35 7.58 -4.40
CA ASP A 21 -7.31 7.66 -5.87
C ASP A 21 -8.11 6.52 -6.53
N LEU A 22 -8.04 5.31 -5.98
CA LEU A 22 -8.89 4.19 -6.42
C LEU A 22 -10.38 4.50 -6.25
N VAL A 23 -10.78 5.01 -5.08
CA VAL A 23 -12.19 5.40 -4.82
C VAL A 23 -12.65 6.50 -5.78
N GLU A 24 -11.85 7.55 -5.95
CA GLU A 24 -12.19 8.67 -6.83
C GLU A 24 -12.39 8.23 -8.28
N LYS A 25 -11.62 7.25 -8.74
CA LYS A 25 -11.69 6.69 -10.09
C LYS A 25 -12.65 5.51 -10.25
N HIS A 26 -13.36 5.13 -9.18
CA HIS A 26 -14.24 3.94 -9.14
C HIS A 26 -13.50 2.66 -9.54
N LEU A 27 -12.28 2.50 -9.02
CA LEU A 27 -11.41 1.36 -9.26
C LEU A 27 -11.23 0.55 -7.98
N VAL A 28 -10.98 -0.74 -8.16
CA VAL A 28 -10.67 -1.68 -7.08
C VAL A 28 -9.48 -2.55 -7.45
N THR A 29 -8.80 -3.05 -6.44
CA THR A 29 -7.64 -3.93 -6.59
C THR A 29 -7.66 -5.05 -5.55
N ASP A 30 -7.01 -6.16 -5.86
CA ASP A 30 -6.72 -7.25 -4.92
C ASP A 30 -5.22 -7.50 -4.75
N GLN A 31 -4.36 -6.65 -5.35
CA GLN A 31 -2.91 -6.85 -5.25
C GLN A 31 -2.17 -5.53 -5.16
N ILE A 32 -1.33 -5.39 -4.14
CA ILE A 32 -0.45 -4.23 -3.94
C ILE A 32 1.01 -4.69 -3.98
N VAL A 33 1.83 -3.90 -4.66
CA VAL A 33 3.29 -4.07 -4.72
C VAL A 33 3.95 -2.90 -4.02
N LEU A 34 4.88 -3.20 -3.11
CA LEU A 34 5.70 -2.22 -2.42
C LEU A 34 7.18 -2.44 -2.75
N THR A 35 7.87 -1.37 -3.12
CA THR A 35 9.31 -1.38 -3.37
C THR A 35 9.98 -0.23 -2.63
N ILE A 36 11.00 -0.54 -1.85
CA ILE A 36 11.76 0.41 -1.04
C ILE A 36 13.21 0.37 -1.48
N GLY A 37 13.69 1.45 -2.10
CA GLY A 37 15.07 1.62 -2.51
C GLY A 37 15.88 2.31 -1.42
N TYR A 38 17.05 1.74 -1.11
CA TYR A 38 17.95 2.25 -0.08
C TYR A 38 18.93 3.27 -0.64
N ASP A 39 19.43 4.14 0.24
CA ASP A 39 20.35 5.21 -0.12
C ASP A 39 21.79 4.70 -0.26
N VAL A 40 22.56 5.32 -1.15
CA VAL A 40 23.99 5.07 -1.34
C VAL A 40 24.82 5.35 -0.08
N GLU A 41 24.37 6.25 0.78
CA GLU A 41 25.02 6.59 2.04
C GLU A 41 25.14 5.39 2.98
N ASN A 42 24.24 4.40 2.88
CA ASN A 42 24.35 3.16 3.66
C ASN A 42 25.67 2.42 3.43
N LEU A 43 26.22 2.46 2.21
CA LEU A 43 27.48 1.80 1.87
C LEU A 43 28.72 2.67 2.09
N LYS A 44 28.55 4.00 2.17
CA LYS A 44 29.62 4.94 2.52
C LYS A 44 29.87 5.00 4.02
N ASN A 45 28.81 4.84 4.83
CA ASN A 45 28.92 4.81 6.28
C ASN A 45 29.56 3.48 6.73
N SER A 46 30.77 3.53 7.28
CA SER A 46 31.52 2.36 7.68
C SER A 46 30.82 1.50 8.73
N SER A 47 30.06 2.10 9.64
CA SER A 47 29.30 1.41 10.68
C SER A 47 28.15 0.59 10.08
N ILE A 48 27.36 1.21 9.20
CA ILE A 48 26.26 0.53 8.51
C ILE A 48 26.81 -0.53 7.55
N ARG A 49 27.86 -0.18 6.80
CA ARG A 49 28.47 -1.09 5.82
C ARG A 49 29.00 -2.39 6.46
N LYS A 50 29.57 -2.33 7.67
CA LYS A 50 30.04 -3.50 8.42
C LYS A 50 28.91 -4.42 8.87
N LEU A 51 27.75 -3.86 9.15
CA LEU A 51 26.56 -4.60 9.63
C LEU A 51 25.71 -5.15 8.48
N TYR A 52 25.89 -4.63 7.26
CA TYR A 52 25.09 -5.02 6.11
C TYR A 52 25.73 -6.22 5.38
N ASN A 53 25.09 -7.38 5.49
CA ASN A 53 25.48 -8.63 4.83
C ASN A 53 24.59 -8.99 3.63
N GLY A 54 23.72 -8.07 3.21
CA GLY A 54 22.83 -8.29 2.08
C GLY A 54 23.48 -8.05 0.73
N GLU A 55 22.73 -8.32 -0.32
CA GLU A 55 23.16 -8.14 -1.71
C GLU A 55 23.32 -6.64 -2.04
N ILE A 56 24.38 -6.32 -2.78
CA ILE A 56 24.65 -4.99 -3.31
C ILE A 56 24.33 -4.99 -4.80
N THR A 57 23.54 -4.00 -5.24
CA THR A 57 23.17 -3.81 -6.64
C THR A 57 23.63 -2.43 -7.12
N GLU A 58 23.50 -2.18 -8.41
CA GLU A 58 23.73 -0.85 -8.99
C GLU A 58 22.40 -0.15 -9.26
N ASP A 59 22.37 1.14 -8.95
CA ASP A 59 21.23 1.99 -9.31
C ASP A 59 21.32 2.43 -10.80
N ARG A 60 20.31 3.16 -11.29
CA ARG A 60 20.28 3.66 -12.67
C ARG A 60 21.47 4.58 -13.06
N TYR A 61 22.23 5.03 -12.09
CA TYR A 61 23.42 5.87 -12.28
C TYR A 61 24.73 5.11 -12.12
N GLY A 62 24.68 3.77 -12.02
CA GLY A 62 25.85 2.92 -11.82
C GLY A 62 26.44 2.97 -10.40
N ARG A 63 25.70 3.54 -9.42
CA ARG A 63 26.18 3.62 -8.04
C ARG A 63 25.80 2.36 -7.27
N LYS A 64 26.75 1.83 -6.51
CA LYS A 64 26.48 0.69 -5.62
C LYS A 64 25.54 1.10 -4.48
N VAL A 65 24.46 0.35 -4.31
CA VAL A 65 23.45 0.54 -3.27
C VAL A 65 23.05 -0.81 -2.69
N PRO A 66 22.55 -0.86 -1.44
CA PRO A 66 21.92 -2.08 -0.95
C PRO A 66 20.75 -2.48 -1.86
N LYS A 67 20.57 -3.78 -2.08
CA LYS A 67 19.43 -4.29 -2.85
C LYS A 67 18.13 -3.77 -2.26
N HIS A 68 17.27 -3.26 -3.13
CA HIS A 68 15.94 -2.76 -2.73
C HIS A 68 15.09 -3.85 -2.09
N ALA A 69 14.31 -3.49 -1.07
CA ALA A 69 13.26 -4.34 -0.55
C ALA A 69 12.07 -4.30 -1.53
N HIS A 70 11.54 -5.48 -1.84
CA HIS A 70 10.42 -5.64 -2.76
C HIS A 70 9.48 -6.72 -2.26
N GLY A 71 8.21 -6.48 -2.38
CA GLY A 71 7.20 -7.48 -2.03
C GLY A 71 5.85 -7.18 -2.63
N THR A 72 5.05 -8.22 -2.68
CA THR A 72 3.67 -8.21 -3.15
C THR A 72 2.77 -8.75 -2.06
N VAL A 73 1.62 -8.14 -1.87
CA VAL A 73 0.55 -8.64 -1.02
C VAL A 73 -0.73 -8.75 -1.83
N ASN A 74 -1.42 -9.88 -1.68
CA ASN A 74 -2.76 -10.09 -2.21
C ASN A 74 -3.78 -9.84 -1.10
N LEU A 75 -4.89 -9.22 -1.47
CA LEU A 75 -6.08 -9.04 -0.63
C LEU A 75 -7.05 -10.18 -0.91
N ASP A 76 -7.92 -10.50 0.03
CA ASP A 76 -8.88 -11.59 -0.09
C ASP A 76 -9.92 -11.34 -1.18
N HIS A 77 -10.20 -10.07 -1.49
CA HIS A 77 -11.12 -9.67 -2.54
C HIS A 77 -10.71 -8.32 -3.12
N LYS A 78 -11.31 -7.96 -4.25
CA LYS A 78 -11.11 -6.65 -4.88
C LYS A 78 -11.78 -5.56 -4.07
N THR A 79 -11.00 -4.56 -3.66
CA THR A 79 -11.46 -3.49 -2.79
C THR A 79 -10.74 -2.18 -3.06
N SER A 80 -11.32 -1.07 -2.62
CA SER A 80 -10.69 0.25 -2.50
C SER A 80 -10.70 0.74 -1.03
N SER A 81 -10.99 -0.16 -0.08
CA SER A 81 -10.99 0.15 1.35
C SER A 81 -9.61 0.60 1.81
N THR A 82 -9.51 1.82 2.31
CA THR A 82 -8.27 2.36 2.87
C THR A 82 -7.78 1.49 4.04
N LYS A 83 -8.70 1.01 4.87
CA LYS A 83 -8.36 0.18 6.04
C LYS A 83 -7.72 -1.13 5.63
N LEU A 84 -8.36 -1.88 4.72
CA LEU A 84 -7.86 -3.19 4.27
C LEU A 84 -6.53 -3.06 3.53
N ILE A 85 -6.43 -2.09 2.61
CA ILE A 85 -5.19 -1.84 1.87
C ILE A 85 -4.07 -1.40 2.82
N MET A 86 -4.36 -0.51 3.77
CA MET A 86 -3.40 -0.04 4.76
C MET A 86 -2.86 -1.18 5.62
N GLU A 87 -3.73 -2.02 6.15
CA GLU A 87 -3.34 -3.18 6.96
C GLU A 87 -2.43 -4.12 6.18
N ALA A 88 -2.82 -4.48 4.95
CA ALA A 88 -2.04 -5.36 4.09
C ALA A 88 -0.66 -4.77 3.74
N VAL A 89 -0.59 -3.47 3.40
CA VAL A 89 0.66 -2.79 3.07
C VAL A 89 1.56 -2.66 4.27
N MET A 90 1.03 -2.36 5.46
CA MET A 90 1.85 -2.25 6.67
C MET A 90 2.43 -3.59 7.10
N ASN A 91 1.66 -4.67 7.01
CA ASN A 91 2.15 -6.03 7.24
C ASN A 91 3.24 -6.42 6.22
N LEU A 92 3.07 -6.04 4.95
CA LEU A 92 4.07 -6.23 3.91
C LEU A 92 5.34 -5.43 4.23
N TYR A 93 5.20 -4.14 4.58
CA TYR A 93 6.31 -3.27 4.95
C TYR A 93 7.15 -3.88 6.07
N ASP A 94 6.52 -4.28 7.17
CA ASP A 94 7.19 -4.84 8.35
C ASP A 94 7.96 -6.14 8.01
N ARG A 95 7.48 -6.89 7.02
CA ARG A 95 8.11 -8.13 6.56
C ARG A 95 9.34 -7.90 5.67
N ILE A 96 9.35 -6.84 4.85
CA ILE A 96 10.37 -6.65 3.81
C ILE A 96 11.43 -5.61 4.17
N ILE A 97 11.13 -4.68 5.09
CA ILE A 97 12.04 -3.58 5.43
C ILE A 97 13.31 -4.09 6.13
N ASN A 98 14.44 -3.45 5.82
CA ASN A 98 15.62 -3.52 6.66
C ASN A 98 15.71 -2.22 7.47
N ASP A 99 15.41 -2.30 8.75
CA ASP A 99 15.30 -1.18 9.70
C ASP A 99 16.63 -0.45 9.97
N LYS A 100 17.75 -1.08 9.63
CA LYS A 100 19.10 -0.52 9.80
C LYS A 100 19.57 0.35 8.62
N LEU A 101 18.78 0.36 7.53
CA LEU A 101 19.15 1.05 6.30
C LEU A 101 18.33 2.33 6.10
N LEU A 102 19.01 3.36 5.61
CA LEU A 102 18.37 4.61 5.19
C LEU A 102 17.68 4.40 3.84
N THR A 103 16.43 4.85 3.76
CA THR A 103 15.59 4.78 2.56
C THR A 103 15.75 6.03 1.70
N ARG A 104 15.77 5.85 0.38
CA ARG A 104 15.84 6.92 -0.61
C ARG A 104 14.61 6.99 -1.50
N ARG A 105 13.99 5.87 -1.79
CA ARG A 105 12.89 5.76 -2.75
C ARG A 105 11.82 4.82 -2.24
N ILE A 106 10.57 5.18 -2.45
CA ILE A 106 9.40 4.36 -2.14
C ILE A 106 8.52 4.35 -3.37
N ASN A 107 8.11 3.16 -3.80
CA ASN A 107 7.09 2.98 -4.82
C ASN A 107 6.00 2.06 -4.25
N ILE A 108 4.75 2.47 -4.42
CA ILE A 108 3.58 1.64 -4.15
C ILE A 108 2.72 1.58 -5.40
N THR A 109 2.27 0.39 -5.76
CA THR A 109 1.51 0.16 -7.00
C THR A 109 0.35 -0.78 -6.73
N ALA A 110 -0.85 -0.42 -7.19
CA ALA A 110 -1.98 -1.32 -7.27
C ALA A 110 -1.94 -2.07 -8.59
N ASN A 111 -1.93 -3.40 -8.51
CA ASN A 111 -2.00 -4.29 -9.66
C ASN A 111 -3.40 -4.88 -9.81
N LYS A 112 -3.67 -5.55 -10.94
CA LYS A 112 -4.96 -6.20 -11.22
C LYS A 112 -6.16 -5.28 -10.98
N VAL A 113 -5.99 -4.01 -11.28
CA VAL A 113 -7.02 -2.98 -11.10
C VAL A 113 -8.14 -3.19 -12.12
N ILE A 114 -9.38 -3.18 -11.64
CA ILE A 114 -10.59 -3.22 -12.47
C ILE A 114 -11.56 -2.13 -12.04
N ARG A 115 -12.58 -1.88 -12.85
CA ARG A 115 -13.68 -1.00 -12.48
C ARG A 115 -14.57 -1.69 -11.45
N GLU A 116 -15.06 -0.94 -10.48
CA GLU A 116 -15.96 -1.46 -9.46
C GLU A 116 -17.21 -2.13 -10.05
N THR A 117 -17.74 -1.59 -11.15
CA THR A 117 -18.89 -2.16 -11.89
C THR A 117 -18.61 -3.52 -12.55
N GLU A 118 -17.34 -3.94 -12.61
CA GLU A 118 -16.96 -5.24 -13.17
C GLU A 118 -16.94 -6.35 -12.12
N ILE A 119 -17.00 -6.01 -10.82
CA ILE A 119 -17.06 -7.00 -9.72
C ILE A 119 -18.34 -7.83 -9.83
N ASP A 120 -19.48 -7.18 -10.04
CA ASP A 120 -20.78 -7.84 -10.05
C ASP A 120 -20.92 -8.84 -11.21
N LYS A 121 -20.23 -8.61 -12.34
CA LYS A 121 -20.23 -9.54 -13.48
C LYS A 121 -19.45 -10.82 -13.24
N ASN A 122 -18.43 -10.79 -12.37
CA ASN A 122 -17.63 -11.95 -12.02
C ASN A 122 -18.21 -12.74 -10.86
N ASN A 123 -19.00 -12.09 -9.98
CA ASN A 123 -19.62 -12.74 -8.83
C ASN A 123 -20.86 -13.57 -9.16
N GLU A 124 -21.45 -13.45 -10.36
CA GLU A 124 -22.53 -14.33 -10.81
C GLU A 124 -22.10 -15.82 -10.96
N TYR A 125 -20.79 -16.09 -10.96
CA TYR A 125 -20.22 -17.43 -11.08
C TYR A 125 -19.51 -17.94 -9.81
N GLU A 126 -19.39 -17.14 -8.75
CA GLU A 126 -18.94 -17.67 -7.46
C GLU A 126 -20.06 -18.52 -6.87
N GLN A 127 -19.84 -19.82 -6.92
CA GLN A 127 -20.67 -20.83 -6.29
C GLN A 127 -20.83 -20.47 -4.80
N ILE A 128 -22.03 -20.05 -4.43
CA ILE A 128 -22.35 -19.72 -3.03
C ILE A 128 -22.18 -21.00 -2.23
N ASP A 129 -21.13 -21.07 -1.43
CA ASP A 129 -20.90 -22.19 -0.53
C ASP A 129 -22.05 -22.22 0.49
N LEU A 130 -22.69 -23.38 0.66
CA LEU A 130 -23.82 -23.63 1.55
C LEU A 130 -23.54 -23.28 3.02
N PHE A 131 -22.28 -23.05 3.37
CA PHE A 131 -21.81 -22.69 4.72
C PHE A 131 -21.46 -21.20 4.88
N THR A 132 -21.71 -20.38 3.86
CA THR A 132 -21.39 -18.94 3.91
C THR A 132 -22.31 -18.23 4.91
N ASN A 133 -21.71 -17.61 5.93
CA ASN A 133 -22.45 -16.84 6.91
C ASN A 133 -22.92 -15.50 6.32
N TYR A 134 -24.18 -15.47 5.85
CA TYR A 134 -24.79 -14.29 5.26
C TYR A 134 -24.79 -13.06 6.18
N GLU A 135 -24.84 -13.25 7.49
CA GLU A 135 -24.82 -12.15 8.45
C GLU A 135 -23.46 -11.45 8.48
N GLU A 136 -22.38 -12.22 8.40
CA GLU A 136 -21.00 -11.67 8.33
C GLU A 136 -20.75 -10.93 7.03
N ILE A 137 -21.23 -11.46 5.90
CA ILE A 137 -21.12 -10.81 4.60
C ILE A 137 -21.88 -9.48 4.60
N ASN A 138 -23.12 -9.46 5.09
CA ASN A 138 -23.93 -8.24 5.17
C ASN A 138 -23.32 -7.20 6.12
N LYS A 139 -22.75 -7.64 7.23
CA LYS A 139 -22.06 -6.77 8.18
C LYS A 139 -20.82 -6.14 7.56
N ARG A 140 -20.04 -6.93 6.82
CA ARG A 140 -18.85 -6.47 6.09
C ARG A 140 -19.23 -5.46 5.01
N LYS A 141 -20.23 -5.75 4.16
CA LYS A 141 -20.74 -4.83 3.13
C LYS A 141 -21.18 -3.49 3.71
N LYS A 142 -21.92 -3.49 4.83
CA LYS A 142 -22.33 -2.25 5.52
C LYS A 142 -21.14 -1.45 6.07
N GLN A 143 -20.09 -2.12 6.54
CA GLN A 143 -18.86 -1.45 7.02
C GLN A 143 -18.11 -0.81 5.85
N GLU A 144 -17.95 -1.53 4.74
CA GLU A 144 -17.29 -1.03 3.52
C GLU A 144 -18.06 0.17 2.93
N GLU A 145 -19.40 0.13 2.93
CA GLU A 145 -20.22 1.26 2.47
C GLU A 145 -20.05 2.51 3.35
N LYS A 146 -20.04 2.34 4.67
CA LYS A 146 -19.77 3.46 5.60
C LYS A 146 -18.37 4.03 5.40
N GLU A 147 -17.38 3.18 5.25
CA GLU A 147 -16.00 3.60 4.97
C GLU A 147 -15.93 4.37 3.65
N LYS A 148 -16.61 3.89 2.61
CA LYS A 148 -16.64 4.52 1.31
C LYS A 148 -17.26 5.92 1.35
N ASN A 149 -18.32 6.10 2.10
CA ASN A 149 -18.94 7.42 2.33
C ASN A 149 -17.96 8.37 3.04
N LEU A 150 -17.20 7.86 4.03
CA LEU A 150 -16.15 8.63 4.69
C LEU A 150 -15.02 9.00 3.72
N GLN A 151 -14.59 8.08 2.87
CA GLN A 151 -13.57 8.33 1.85
C GLN A 151 -13.99 9.42 0.86
N TYR A 152 -15.25 9.40 0.37
CA TYR A 152 -15.78 10.48 -0.47
C TYR A 152 -15.80 11.82 0.24
N THR A 153 -16.16 11.84 1.52
CA THR A 153 -16.11 13.06 2.32
C THR A 153 -14.68 13.60 2.44
N MET A 154 -13.72 12.74 2.69
CA MET A 154 -12.29 13.10 2.75
C MET A 154 -11.79 13.65 1.41
N ILE A 155 -12.14 13.02 0.29
CA ILE A 155 -11.80 13.48 -1.06
C ILE A 155 -12.36 14.89 -1.29
N ASN A 156 -13.62 15.13 -0.96
CA ASN A 156 -14.28 16.42 -1.12
C ASN A 156 -13.62 17.52 -0.27
N ILE A 157 -13.25 17.20 0.97
CA ILE A 157 -12.55 18.15 1.85
C ILE A 157 -11.15 18.46 1.30
N LYS A 158 -10.39 17.44 0.86
CA LYS A 158 -9.06 17.63 0.27
C LYS A 158 -9.11 18.42 -1.04
N LYS A 159 -10.16 18.24 -1.86
CA LYS A 159 -10.38 19.04 -3.08
C LYS A 159 -10.68 20.51 -2.76
N LYS A 160 -11.51 20.76 -1.76
CA LYS A 160 -11.99 22.11 -1.41
C LYS A 160 -10.94 22.92 -0.65
N TYR A 161 -10.20 22.29 0.25
CA TYR A 161 -9.32 22.97 1.21
C TYR A 161 -7.82 22.60 1.06
N GLY A 162 -7.48 21.77 0.07
CA GLY A 162 -6.11 21.33 -0.20
C GLY A 162 -5.75 19.98 0.43
N LYS A 163 -4.62 19.42 -0.01
CA LYS A 163 -4.17 18.07 0.39
C LYS A 163 -3.95 17.91 1.89
N ASN A 164 -3.57 18.98 2.57
CA ASN A 164 -3.24 18.99 4.01
C ASN A 164 -4.40 19.45 4.89
N ALA A 165 -5.62 19.56 4.35
CA ALA A 165 -6.79 20.03 5.08
C ALA A 165 -7.20 19.10 6.25
N ILE A 166 -6.80 17.84 6.20
CA ILE A 166 -6.99 16.86 7.27
C ILE A 166 -5.60 16.39 7.68
N LEU A 167 -5.14 16.86 8.83
CA LEU A 167 -3.94 16.34 9.49
C LEU A 167 -4.37 15.15 10.38
N LYS A 168 -3.62 14.07 10.30
CA LYS A 168 -3.73 12.93 11.22
C LYS A 168 -2.75 13.08 12.36
#